data_75afdbb537b83a7014f4dff93f3495ba
#
_entry.id   75afdbb537b83a7014f4dff93f3495ba
#
_cell.length_a   1.000
_cell.length_b   1.000
_cell.length_c   1.000
_cell.angle_alpha   90.00
_cell.angle_beta   90.00
_cell.angle_gamma   90.00
#
_symmetry.space_group_name_H-M   'P 1'
#
loop_
_entity.id
_entity.type
_entity.pdbx_description
1 polymer ?
#
loop_
_entity_poly.entity_id
_entity_poly.type
_entity_poly.pdbx_seq_one_letter_code
_entity_poly.pdbx_strand_id
1 'polypeptide(L)'
;MRFSKVTTLISILFLSVLFAGTASASDKEKEVKEIGKMGLRELTSRATAGIDRKYPGENWEKYNFPKYVYTNDAVQTGYRIAVKESPLLAKFPCYCFCEEMGHKNLAYCFLEKGVLGKFDDHASTCNICYTQAMRAFLWRELGATDEEMLKAMKEAYEK
;
A
#
# COMPACT_ATOMS: atom_id res chain seq x y z
N MET A 1 -5.11 74.06 -17.55
CA MET A 1 -6.04 73.02 -17.08
C MET A 1 -5.45 71.68 -17.44
N ARG A 2 -4.93 70.91 -16.43
CA ARG A 2 -4.32 69.54 -16.61
C ARG A 2 -5.32 68.54 -16.12
N PHE A 3 -5.81 67.66 -17.02
CA PHE A 3 -6.65 66.51 -16.66
C PHE A 3 -5.76 65.33 -16.32
N SER A 4 -5.79 64.95 -15.06
CA SER A 4 -5.14 63.73 -14.55
C SER A 4 -6.01 62.52 -14.91
N LYS A 5 -5.44 61.59 -15.68
CA LYS A 5 -6.07 60.29 -15.97
C LYS A 5 -5.78 59.33 -14.82
N VAL A 6 -6.79 59.03 -14.02
CA VAL A 6 -6.75 57.99 -13.01
C VAL A 6 -6.94 56.65 -13.71
N THR A 7 -5.86 55.83 -13.75
CA THR A 7 -5.91 54.48 -14.27
C THR A 7 -6.28 53.52 -13.15
N THR A 8 -7.52 53.05 -13.17
CA THR A 8 -8.03 52.05 -12.21
C THR A 8 -7.49 50.68 -12.60
N LEU A 9 -6.53 50.15 -11.83
CA LEU A 9 -6.07 48.78 -11.92
C LEU A 9 -7.07 47.85 -11.23
N ILE A 10 -7.83 47.11 -12.03
CA ILE A 10 -8.71 46.02 -11.54
C ILE A 10 -7.84 44.78 -11.34
N SER A 11 -7.48 44.51 -10.08
CA SER A 11 -6.85 43.25 -9.71
C SER A 11 -7.90 42.14 -9.72
N ILE A 12 -7.87 41.32 -10.77
CA ILE A 12 -8.67 40.09 -10.82
C ILE A 12 -7.94 39.06 -9.98
N LEU A 13 -8.42 38.85 -8.76
CA LEU A 13 -7.99 37.79 -7.87
C LEU A 13 -8.54 36.46 -8.41
N PHE A 14 -7.70 35.67 -9.12
CA PHE A 14 -8.03 34.32 -9.50
C PHE A 14 -8.02 33.44 -8.24
N LEU A 15 -9.21 33.27 -7.67
CA LEU A 15 -9.45 32.28 -6.62
C LEU A 15 -9.46 30.88 -7.27
N SER A 16 -8.30 30.25 -7.40
CA SER A 16 -8.19 28.85 -7.80
C SER A 16 -8.73 27.97 -6.66
N VAL A 17 -10.01 27.64 -6.73
CA VAL A 17 -10.62 26.62 -5.88
C VAL A 17 -10.05 25.26 -6.30
N LEU A 18 -9.06 24.78 -5.55
CA LEU A 18 -8.61 23.40 -5.61
C LEU A 18 -9.77 22.52 -5.15
N PHE A 19 -10.52 21.97 -6.09
CA PHE A 19 -11.42 20.86 -5.86
C PHE A 19 -10.56 19.61 -5.58
N ALA A 20 -10.09 19.48 -4.35
CA ALA A 20 -9.69 18.17 -3.83
C ALA A 20 -10.99 17.35 -3.75
N GLY A 21 -11.22 16.51 -4.76
CA GLY A 21 -12.34 15.58 -4.77
C GLY A 21 -12.22 14.64 -3.58
N THR A 22 -12.94 14.90 -2.51
CA THR A 22 -13.13 13.95 -1.42
C THR A 22 -13.97 12.82 -1.97
N ALA A 23 -13.33 11.66 -2.23
CA ALA A 23 -14.07 10.44 -2.53
C ALA A 23 -15.14 10.26 -1.44
N SER A 24 -16.38 10.01 -1.84
CA SER A 24 -17.46 9.76 -0.89
C SER A 24 -17.11 8.52 -0.03
N ALA A 25 -17.52 8.50 1.24
CA ALA A 25 -17.33 7.33 2.11
C ALA A 25 -17.86 6.04 1.45
N SER A 26 -18.94 6.15 0.68
CA SER A 26 -19.51 5.05 -0.11
C SER A 26 -18.57 4.55 -1.21
N ASP A 27 -17.85 5.47 -1.89
CA ASP A 27 -16.91 5.10 -2.96
C ASP A 27 -15.68 4.42 -2.39
N LYS A 28 -15.19 4.90 -1.25
CA LYS A 28 -14.08 4.26 -0.52
C LYS A 28 -14.45 2.84 -0.08
N GLU A 29 -15.61 2.63 0.52
CA GLU A 29 -16.06 1.31 0.95
C GLU A 29 -16.17 0.33 -0.22
N LYS A 30 -16.71 0.80 -1.36
CA LYS A 30 -16.77 0.01 -2.58
C LYS A 30 -15.38 -0.41 -3.06
N GLU A 31 -14.45 0.54 -3.15
CA GLU A 31 -13.07 0.28 -3.58
C GLU A 31 -12.33 -0.67 -2.63
N VAL A 32 -12.54 -0.55 -1.30
CA VAL A 32 -12.00 -1.50 -0.31
C VAL A 32 -12.47 -2.94 -0.61
N LYS A 33 -13.76 -3.12 -0.90
CA LYS A 33 -14.32 -4.43 -1.27
C LYS A 33 -13.79 -4.96 -2.60
N GLU A 34 -13.60 -4.09 -3.59
CA GLU A 34 -13.04 -4.45 -4.89
C GLU A 34 -11.60 -4.93 -4.75
N ILE A 35 -10.75 -4.22 -4.00
CA ILE A 35 -9.37 -4.64 -3.70
C ILE A 35 -9.37 -6.01 -2.99
N GLY A 36 -10.31 -6.25 -2.06
CA GLY A 36 -10.44 -7.53 -1.36
C GLY A 36 -10.72 -8.73 -2.27
N LYS A 37 -11.38 -8.51 -3.42
CA LYS A 37 -11.76 -9.55 -4.40
C LYS A 37 -10.83 -9.64 -5.60
N MET A 38 -9.87 -8.73 -5.69
CA MET A 38 -8.98 -8.59 -6.85
C MET A 38 -8.13 -9.84 -7.08
N GLY A 39 -8.07 -10.29 -8.34
CA GLY A 39 -7.22 -11.41 -8.75
C GLY A 39 -5.72 -11.05 -8.67
N LEU A 40 -4.87 -12.07 -8.56
CA LEU A 40 -3.42 -11.90 -8.31
C LEU A 40 -2.76 -10.94 -9.32
N ARG A 41 -3.01 -11.12 -10.61
CA ARG A 41 -2.36 -10.31 -11.66
C ARG A 41 -2.67 -8.82 -11.53
N GLU A 42 -3.94 -8.48 -11.34
CA GLU A 42 -4.38 -7.09 -11.20
C GLU A 42 -3.89 -6.50 -9.88
N LEU A 43 -4.00 -7.26 -8.79
CA LEU A 43 -3.52 -6.87 -7.46
C LEU A 43 -2.02 -6.54 -7.50
N THR A 44 -1.21 -7.41 -8.14
CA THR A 44 0.22 -7.18 -8.31
C THR A 44 0.49 -5.92 -9.11
N SER A 45 -0.16 -5.74 -10.24
CA SER A 45 0.02 -4.56 -11.10
C SER A 45 -0.31 -3.27 -10.35
N ARG A 46 -1.44 -3.22 -9.62
CA ARG A 46 -1.85 -2.04 -8.86
C ARG A 46 -0.92 -1.77 -7.67
N ALA A 47 -0.51 -2.81 -6.96
CA ALA A 47 0.40 -2.67 -5.82
C ALA A 47 1.81 -2.23 -6.25
N THR A 48 2.33 -2.78 -7.37
CA THR A 48 3.62 -2.36 -7.94
C THR A 48 3.57 -0.89 -8.35
N ALA A 49 2.55 -0.48 -9.10
CA ALA A 49 2.39 0.91 -9.49
C ALA A 49 2.21 1.84 -8.27
N GLY A 50 1.54 1.36 -7.22
CA GLY A 50 1.36 2.11 -5.97
C GLY A 50 2.66 2.32 -5.23
N ILE A 51 3.47 1.26 -5.05
CA ILE A 51 4.74 1.35 -4.33
C ILE A 51 5.76 2.22 -5.09
N ASP A 52 5.80 2.11 -6.42
CA ASP A 52 6.69 2.92 -7.25
C ASP A 52 6.29 4.41 -7.22
N ARG A 53 4.99 4.71 -7.19
CA ARG A 53 4.47 6.08 -7.05
C ARG A 53 4.75 6.66 -5.66
N LYS A 54 4.62 5.86 -4.60
CA LYS A 54 4.84 6.30 -3.21
C LYS A 54 6.32 6.51 -2.91
N TYR A 55 7.20 5.73 -3.51
CA TYR A 55 8.64 5.77 -3.31
C TYR A 55 9.38 5.95 -4.65
N PRO A 56 9.20 7.11 -5.33
CA PRO A 56 9.79 7.34 -6.62
C PRO A 56 11.32 7.38 -6.53
N GLY A 57 12.00 6.67 -7.43
CA GLY A 57 13.46 6.62 -7.46
C GLY A 57 14.11 5.82 -6.33
N GLU A 58 13.32 5.02 -5.59
CA GLU A 58 13.87 4.17 -4.53
C GLU A 58 14.91 3.19 -5.09
N ASN A 59 16.11 3.20 -4.53
CA ASN A 59 17.12 2.21 -4.85
C ASN A 59 16.82 0.89 -4.11
N TRP A 60 16.16 -0.04 -4.81
CA TRP A 60 15.80 -1.33 -4.25
C TRP A 60 16.99 -2.25 -4.01
N GLU A 61 18.13 -2.05 -4.69
CA GLU A 61 19.35 -2.87 -4.53
C GLU A 61 19.97 -2.71 -3.14
N LYS A 62 19.77 -1.55 -2.49
CA LYS A 62 20.31 -1.30 -1.14
C LYS A 62 19.80 -2.27 -0.08
N TYR A 63 18.65 -2.92 -0.33
CA TYR A 63 18.08 -3.88 0.61
C TYR A 63 18.73 -5.26 0.52
N ASN A 64 19.55 -5.53 -0.51
CA ASN A 64 20.23 -6.81 -0.72
C ASN A 64 19.25 -7.99 -0.65
N PHE A 65 18.14 -7.90 -1.37
CA PHE A 65 17.11 -8.94 -1.38
C PHE A 65 17.71 -10.30 -1.78
N PRO A 66 17.38 -11.39 -1.05
CA PRO A 66 17.75 -12.74 -1.45
C PRO A 66 17.16 -13.14 -2.81
N LYS A 67 17.76 -14.11 -3.48
CA LYS A 67 17.36 -14.55 -4.83
C LYS A 67 15.89 -14.96 -4.93
N TYR A 68 15.33 -15.56 -3.88
CA TYR A 68 13.94 -16.00 -3.87
C TYR A 68 12.93 -14.83 -3.99
N VAL A 69 13.33 -13.61 -3.65
CA VAL A 69 12.47 -12.42 -3.81
C VAL A 69 12.20 -12.11 -5.29
N TYR A 70 13.08 -12.53 -6.17
CA TYR A 70 12.99 -12.26 -7.61
C TYR A 70 12.35 -13.39 -8.42
N THR A 71 11.66 -14.33 -7.78
CA THR A 71 11.01 -15.46 -8.46
C THR A 71 9.85 -15.04 -9.37
N ASN A 72 9.12 -14.00 -8.97
CA ASN A 72 8.08 -13.37 -9.76
C ASN A 72 7.72 -11.98 -9.21
N ASP A 73 6.99 -11.18 -9.99
CA ASP A 73 6.63 -9.80 -9.65
C ASP A 73 5.78 -9.68 -8.38
N ALA A 74 4.91 -10.66 -8.10
CA ALA A 74 4.04 -10.63 -6.92
C ALA A 74 4.86 -10.79 -5.64
N VAL A 75 5.80 -11.73 -5.63
CA VAL A 75 6.75 -11.93 -4.52
C VAL A 75 7.60 -10.68 -4.34
N GLN A 76 8.21 -10.18 -5.42
CA GLN A 76 9.04 -8.99 -5.35
C GLN A 76 8.28 -7.78 -4.78
N THR A 77 7.04 -7.56 -5.26
CA THR A 77 6.19 -6.47 -4.77
C THR A 77 5.87 -6.64 -3.28
N GLY A 78 5.56 -7.85 -2.83
CA GLY A 78 5.33 -8.16 -1.42
C GLY A 78 6.52 -7.80 -0.53
N TYR A 79 7.74 -8.18 -0.92
CA TYR A 79 8.96 -7.84 -0.16
C TYR A 79 9.30 -6.35 -0.21
N ARG A 80 9.09 -5.67 -1.34
CA ARG A 80 9.22 -4.21 -1.43
C ARG A 80 8.27 -3.49 -0.47
N ILE A 81 7.03 -3.94 -0.37
CA ILE A 81 6.07 -3.45 0.61
C ILE A 81 6.56 -3.74 2.03
N ALA A 82 7.03 -4.96 2.30
CA ALA A 82 7.47 -5.34 3.64
C ALA A 82 8.64 -4.49 4.16
N VAL A 83 9.62 -4.14 3.34
CA VAL A 83 10.75 -3.31 3.78
C VAL A 83 10.37 -1.83 3.98
N LYS A 84 9.32 -1.36 3.31
CA LYS A 84 8.86 0.04 3.41
C LYS A 84 7.73 0.23 4.42
N GLU A 85 6.88 -0.78 4.57
CA GLU A 85 5.62 -0.72 5.30
C GLU A 85 5.54 -1.80 6.40
N SER A 86 6.69 -2.26 6.94
CA SER A 86 6.72 -3.26 8.00
C SER A 86 5.79 -2.92 9.19
N PRO A 87 5.71 -1.66 9.66
CA PRO A 87 4.78 -1.31 10.73
C PRO A 87 3.30 -1.47 10.35
N LEU A 88 2.95 -1.32 9.07
CA LEU A 88 1.61 -1.60 8.57
C LEU A 88 1.33 -3.10 8.61
N LEU A 89 2.25 -3.92 8.08
CA LEU A 89 2.07 -5.36 8.02
C LEU A 89 2.04 -6.00 9.42
N ALA A 90 2.72 -5.43 10.39
CA ALA A 90 2.72 -5.89 11.78
C ALA A 90 1.35 -5.79 12.47
N LYS A 91 0.40 -5.03 11.89
CA LYS A 91 -0.97 -4.88 12.42
C LYS A 91 -1.88 -6.06 12.07
N PHE A 92 -1.51 -6.89 11.11
CA PHE A 92 -2.35 -7.97 10.60
C PHE A 92 -1.88 -9.34 11.07
N PRO A 93 -2.80 -10.25 11.46
CA PRO A 93 -2.45 -11.66 11.58
C PRO A 93 -2.13 -12.22 10.19
N CYS A 94 -1.34 -13.27 10.14
CA CYS A 94 -1.12 -14.00 8.90
C CYS A 94 -2.19 -15.09 8.75
N TYR A 95 -3.00 -15.02 7.70
CA TYR A 95 -4.07 -15.98 7.44
C TYR A 95 -3.59 -17.26 6.73
N CYS A 96 -2.28 -17.51 6.66
CA CYS A 96 -1.74 -18.77 6.17
C CYS A 96 -1.48 -19.80 7.29
N PHE A 97 -1.93 -19.50 8.52
CA PHE A 97 -1.80 -20.40 9.69
C PHE A 97 -0.36 -20.72 10.08
N CYS A 98 0.57 -19.79 9.82
CA CYS A 98 1.99 -19.98 10.16
C CYS A 98 2.35 -19.58 11.62
N GLU A 99 1.37 -19.48 12.51
CA GLU A 99 1.59 -19.21 13.93
C GLU A 99 2.45 -20.30 14.59
N GLU A 100 2.26 -21.56 14.19
CA GLU A 100 3.08 -22.70 14.66
C GLU A 100 4.56 -22.56 14.26
N MET A 101 4.87 -21.78 13.22
CA MET A 101 6.23 -21.43 12.80
C MET A 101 6.80 -20.24 13.57
N GLY A 102 6.05 -19.70 14.54
CA GLY A 102 6.45 -18.55 15.34
C GLY A 102 6.20 -17.18 14.70
N HIS A 103 5.42 -17.11 13.61
CA HIS A 103 5.04 -15.87 12.97
C HIS A 103 3.92 -15.18 13.74
N LYS A 104 4.23 -14.10 14.46
CA LYS A 104 3.27 -13.36 15.28
C LYS A 104 2.34 -12.45 14.47
N ASN A 105 2.73 -12.08 13.27
CA ASN A 105 2.00 -11.19 12.38
C ASN A 105 2.51 -11.32 10.95
N LEU A 106 1.83 -10.66 10.01
CA LEU A 106 2.14 -10.72 8.58
C LEU A 106 3.57 -10.25 8.23
N ALA A 107 4.14 -9.29 8.97
CA ALA A 107 5.50 -8.82 8.69
C ALA A 107 6.55 -9.93 8.88
N TYR A 108 6.30 -10.90 9.77
CA TYR A 108 7.22 -12.01 10.04
C TYR A 108 7.34 -12.99 8.86
N CYS A 109 6.36 -13.03 7.98
CA CYS A 109 6.43 -13.87 6.78
C CYS A 109 7.45 -13.36 5.74
N PHE A 110 7.89 -12.12 5.87
CA PHE A 110 8.86 -11.46 4.98
C PHE A 110 10.19 -11.14 5.65
N LEU A 111 10.13 -10.88 6.96
CA LEU A 111 11.25 -10.40 7.76
C LEU A 111 11.36 -11.22 9.04
N GLU A 112 12.50 -11.84 9.29
CA GLU A 112 12.75 -12.60 10.50
C GLU A 112 12.40 -11.77 11.75
N LYS A 113 11.38 -12.17 12.47
CA LYS A 113 10.87 -11.45 13.66
C LYS A 113 10.58 -9.96 13.39
N GLY A 114 10.27 -9.60 12.15
CA GLY A 114 10.00 -8.22 11.73
C GLY A 114 11.24 -7.31 11.64
N VAL A 115 12.44 -7.87 11.65
CA VAL A 115 13.71 -7.10 11.64
C VAL A 115 14.09 -6.74 10.21
N LEU A 116 14.16 -5.44 9.91
CA LEU A 116 14.59 -4.96 8.59
C LEU A 116 16.01 -5.46 8.26
N GLY A 117 16.17 -5.93 7.01
CA GLY A 117 17.42 -6.50 6.51
C GLY A 117 17.65 -7.97 6.86
N LYS A 118 16.78 -8.58 7.66
CA LYS A 118 16.75 -10.03 7.89
C LYS A 118 15.51 -10.58 7.20
N PHE A 119 15.71 -11.29 6.10
CA PHE A 119 14.61 -11.77 5.27
C PHE A 119 14.22 -13.20 5.63
N ASP A 120 12.92 -13.42 5.79
CA ASP A 120 12.29 -14.70 5.91
C ASP A 120 11.79 -15.14 4.51
N ASP A 121 11.93 -16.41 4.14
CA ASP A 121 11.58 -16.91 2.80
C ASP A 121 10.13 -17.39 2.67
N HIS A 122 9.40 -17.47 3.78
CA HIS A 122 8.04 -18.02 3.81
C HIS A 122 7.11 -17.31 2.82
N ALA A 123 7.13 -16.00 2.76
CA ALA A 123 6.28 -15.27 1.84
C ALA A 123 6.64 -15.49 0.36
N SER A 124 7.82 -15.99 0.04
CA SER A 124 8.21 -16.28 -1.36
C SER A 124 7.45 -17.46 -1.96
N THR A 125 6.96 -18.37 -1.11
CA THR A 125 6.25 -19.60 -1.48
C THR A 125 4.76 -19.57 -1.10
N CYS A 126 4.32 -18.56 -0.35
CA CYS A 126 2.95 -18.44 0.15
C CYS A 126 2.19 -17.28 -0.53
N ASN A 127 1.27 -17.62 -1.43
CA ASN A 127 0.45 -16.61 -2.12
C ASN A 127 -0.47 -15.82 -1.18
N ILE A 128 -0.85 -16.37 -0.05
CA ILE A 128 -1.63 -15.69 0.98
C ILE A 128 -0.82 -14.54 1.56
N CYS A 129 0.46 -14.74 1.89
CA CYS A 129 1.29 -13.71 2.51
C CYS A 129 1.47 -12.48 1.62
N TYR A 130 1.95 -12.65 0.39
CA TYR A 130 2.20 -11.48 -0.48
C TYR A 130 0.91 -10.82 -0.96
N THR A 131 -0.20 -11.57 -1.12
CA THR A 131 -1.49 -10.94 -1.45
C THR A 131 -2.07 -10.16 -0.27
N GLN A 132 -1.90 -10.62 0.97
CA GLN A 132 -2.24 -9.85 2.16
C GLN A 132 -1.45 -8.54 2.23
N ALA A 133 -0.13 -8.59 2.01
CA ALA A 133 0.71 -7.41 2.03
C ALA A 133 0.29 -6.37 0.98
N MET A 134 0.02 -6.83 -0.26
CA MET A 134 -0.45 -5.95 -1.33
C MET A 134 -1.82 -5.33 -1.04
N ARG A 135 -2.79 -6.09 -0.49
CA ARG A 135 -4.10 -5.57 -0.10
C ARG A 135 -3.97 -4.54 1.02
N ALA A 136 -3.24 -4.86 2.09
CA ALA A 136 -3.01 -3.93 3.19
C ALA A 136 -2.41 -2.60 2.70
N PHE A 137 -1.42 -2.67 1.80
CA PHE A 137 -0.81 -1.50 1.20
C PHE A 137 -1.83 -0.67 0.39
N LEU A 138 -2.58 -1.28 -0.52
CA LEU A 138 -3.56 -0.58 -1.36
C LEU A 138 -4.69 0.03 -0.53
N TRP A 139 -5.20 -0.65 0.47
CA TRP A 139 -6.21 -0.10 1.38
C TRP A 139 -5.68 1.10 2.17
N ARG A 140 -4.42 1.06 2.60
CA ARG A 140 -3.77 2.20 3.26
C ARG A 140 -3.64 3.39 2.32
N GLU A 141 -3.23 3.17 1.07
CA GLU A 141 -3.14 4.23 0.05
C GLU A 141 -4.51 4.84 -0.28
N LEU A 142 -5.58 4.07 -0.18
CA LEU A 142 -6.96 4.53 -0.32
C LEU A 142 -7.44 5.35 0.92
N GLY A 143 -6.66 5.40 2.00
CA GLY A 143 -7.04 6.06 3.24
C GLY A 143 -7.97 5.24 4.14
N ALA A 144 -7.94 3.91 4.02
CA ALA A 144 -8.66 3.04 4.94
C ALA A 144 -8.03 3.08 6.34
N THR A 145 -8.89 3.09 7.37
CA THR A 145 -8.46 3.01 8.76
C THR A 145 -7.98 1.60 9.11
N ASP A 146 -7.26 1.46 10.21
CA ASP A 146 -6.80 0.13 10.68
C ASP A 146 -7.99 -0.83 10.89
N GLU A 147 -9.10 -0.33 11.43
CA GLU A 147 -10.32 -1.12 11.66
C GLU A 147 -10.96 -1.58 10.33
N GLU A 148 -11.11 -0.66 9.36
CA GLU A 148 -11.62 -0.98 8.03
C GLU A 148 -10.76 -2.04 7.33
N MET A 149 -9.43 -1.91 7.43
CA MET A 149 -8.49 -2.86 6.83
C MET A 149 -8.53 -4.23 7.51
N LEU A 150 -8.59 -4.29 8.85
CA LEU A 150 -8.71 -5.56 9.58
C LEU A 150 -10.00 -6.28 9.23
N LYS A 151 -11.11 -5.57 9.14
CA LYS A 151 -12.40 -6.13 8.70
C LYS A 151 -12.30 -6.66 7.27
N ALA A 152 -11.78 -5.87 6.34
CA ALA A 152 -11.63 -6.27 4.94
C ALA A 152 -10.66 -7.47 4.76
N MET A 153 -9.60 -7.53 5.57
CA MET A 153 -8.66 -8.64 5.58
C MET A 153 -9.35 -9.93 6.03
N LYS A 154 -10.13 -9.85 7.11
CA LYS A 154 -10.92 -10.98 7.60
C LYS A 154 -11.89 -11.47 6.54
N GLU A 155 -12.66 -10.59 5.92
CA GLU A 155 -13.60 -10.93 4.84
C GLU A 155 -12.93 -11.56 3.62
N ALA A 156 -11.70 -11.17 3.30
CA ALA A 156 -10.97 -11.68 2.14
C ALA A 156 -10.32 -13.07 2.36
N TYR A 157 -9.97 -13.43 3.60
CA TYR A 157 -9.15 -14.60 3.91
C TYR A 157 -9.75 -15.59 4.92
N GLU A 158 -10.66 -15.17 5.78
CA GLU A 158 -11.36 -16.05 6.72
C GLU A 158 -12.61 -16.62 6.04
N LYS A 159 -12.56 -17.91 5.71
CA LYS A 159 -13.68 -18.65 5.09
C LYS A 159 -14.20 -19.69 6.05
#